data_f5ce149a27b8fa07507961d48d87212f
#
_entry.id   f5ce149a27b8fa07507961d48d87212f
#
_cell.length_a   1.000
_cell.length_b   1.000
_cell.length_c   1.000
_cell.angle_alpha   90.00
_cell.angle_beta   90.00
_cell.angle_gamma   90.00
#
_symmetry.space_group_name_H-M   'P 1'
#
loop_
_entity.id
_entity.type
_entity.pdbx_description
1 polymer ?
#
loop_
_entity_poly.entity_id
_entity_poly.type
_entity_poly.pdbx_seq_one_letter_code
_entity_poly.pdbx_strand_id
1 'polypeptide(L)'
;TGAASLALYLVLGALGLPVFTPLGALGVARLLGPTGGYLLAYPVAAALTGLVTARGTGWLRALGGPALGVVAIYAGGAAQLLVLTGSAQAALALGALPFVAGDLLKTGVAALVLRRFAASCAALR
;
A
#
# COMPACT_ATOMS: atom_id res chain seq x y z
N THR A 1 6.77 1.14 -13.98
CA THR A 1 6.21 2.00 -12.95
C THR A 1 6.01 1.26 -11.63
N GLY A 2 5.70 1.97 -10.54
CA GLY A 2 5.55 1.37 -9.21
C GLY A 2 4.47 0.28 -9.14
N ALA A 3 3.33 0.48 -9.80
CA ALA A 3 2.26 -0.53 -9.85
C ALA A 3 2.72 -1.81 -10.56
N ALA A 4 3.43 -1.70 -11.66
CA ALA A 4 3.96 -2.84 -12.38
C ALA A 4 5.01 -3.61 -11.57
N SER A 5 5.88 -2.91 -10.85
CA SER A 5 6.88 -3.52 -9.96
C SER A 5 6.22 -4.28 -8.81
N LEU A 6 5.16 -3.73 -8.21
CA LEU A 6 4.42 -4.41 -7.15
C LEU A 6 3.58 -5.58 -7.68
N ALA A 7 3.05 -5.49 -8.89
CA ALA A 7 2.38 -6.62 -9.54
C ALA A 7 3.37 -7.78 -9.77
N LEU A 8 4.57 -7.49 -10.25
CA LEU A 8 5.63 -8.49 -10.39
C LEU A 8 6.03 -9.10 -9.04
N TYR A 9 6.17 -8.28 -8.01
CA TYR A 9 6.43 -8.75 -6.65
C TYR A 9 5.38 -9.76 -6.16
N LEU A 10 4.10 -9.49 -6.41
CA LEU A 10 3.01 -10.41 -6.04
C LEU A 10 3.07 -11.72 -6.84
N VAL A 11 3.38 -11.65 -8.13
CA VAL A 11 3.53 -12.84 -8.98
C VAL A 11 4.68 -13.72 -8.49
N LEU A 12 5.85 -13.13 -8.21
CA LEU A 12 7.00 -13.85 -7.69
C LEU A 12 6.70 -14.50 -6.33
N GLY A 13 6.01 -13.77 -5.45
CA GLY A 13 5.59 -14.30 -4.16
C GLY A 13 4.57 -15.43 -4.29
N ALA A 14 3.61 -15.33 -5.21
CA ALA A 14 2.61 -16.37 -5.48
C ALA A 14 3.25 -17.65 -6.04
N LEU A 15 4.33 -17.51 -6.80
CA LEU A 15 5.12 -18.64 -7.30
C LEU A 15 5.96 -19.34 -6.22
N GLY A 16 5.92 -18.85 -4.99
CA GLY A 16 6.60 -19.46 -3.84
C GLY A 16 8.00 -18.92 -3.55
N LEU A 17 8.42 -17.86 -4.25
CA LEU A 17 9.68 -17.20 -3.92
C LEU A 17 9.57 -16.49 -2.55
N PRO A 18 10.64 -16.53 -1.71
CA PRO A 18 10.60 -15.95 -0.36
C PRO A 18 10.73 -14.41 -0.39
N VAL A 19 9.89 -13.74 -1.19
CA VAL A 19 9.83 -12.28 -1.30
C VAL A 19 8.84 -11.65 -0.33
N PHE A 20 7.94 -12.45 0.23
CA PHE A 20 7.06 -12.05 1.33
C PHE A 20 7.79 -12.23 2.67
N THR A 21 7.15 -11.85 3.77
CA THR A 21 7.71 -12.05 5.10
C THR A 21 8.12 -13.51 5.31
N PRO A 22 9.32 -13.79 5.82
CA PRO A 22 9.83 -15.17 5.94
C PRO A 22 9.05 -16.05 6.92
N LEU A 23 8.27 -15.42 7.81
CA LEU A 23 7.43 -16.12 8.79
C LEU A 23 6.03 -16.32 8.25
N GLY A 24 5.53 -17.54 8.23
CA GLY A 24 4.18 -17.91 7.84
C GLY A 24 4.08 -18.61 6.48
N ALA A 25 2.88 -18.62 5.92
CA ALA A 25 2.60 -19.30 4.65
C ALA A 25 3.36 -18.68 3.48
N LEU A 26 3.76 -19.51 2.52
CA LEU A 26 4.42 -19.11 1.27
C LEU A 26 3.45 -19.20 0.09
N GLY A 27 3.80 -18.50 -0.99
CA GLY A 27 3.06 -18.58 -2.24
C GLY A 27 1.63 -18.06 -2.16
N VAL A 28 0.75 -18.66 -2.92
CA VAL A 28 -0.68 -18.31 -2.99
C VAL A 28 -1.37 -18.41 -1.63
N ALA A 29 -0.96 -19.33 -0.77
CA ALA A 29 -1.52 -19.45 0.59
C ALA A 29 -1.36 -18.16 1.41
N ARG A 30 -0.29 -17.39 1.19
CA ARG A 30 -0.09 -16.09 1.83
C ARG A 30 -1.13 -15.06 1.36
N LEU A 31 -1.45 -15.07 0.07
CA LEU A 31 -2.44 -14.17 -0.51
C LEU A 31 -3.87 -14.48 -0.08
N LEU A 32 -4.14 -15.74 0.26
CA LEU A 32 -5.44 -16.17 0.78
C LEU A 32 -5.58 -15.97 2.30
N GLY A 33 -4.49 -15.67 2.98
CA GLY A 33 -4.46 -15.45 4.43
C GLY A 33 -4.90 -14.04 4.86
N PRO A 34 -4.82 -13.73 6.17
CA PRO A 34 -5.29 -12.46 6.74
C PRO A 34 -4.60 -11.22 6.18
N THR A 35 -3.38 -11.36 5.69
CA THR A 35 -2.59 -10.26 5.12
C THR A 35 -2.69 -10.14 3.60
N GLY A 36 -3.36 -11.07 2.95
CA GLY A 36 -3.42 -11.14 1.48
C GLY A 36 -4.11 -9.94 0.85
N GLY A 37 -5.18 -9.45 1.45
CA GLY A 37 -5.89 -8.27 0.97
C GLY A 37 -5.03 -7.01 0.94
N TYR A 38 -4.14 -6.86 1.93
CA TYR A 38 -3.15 -5.77 1.96
C TYR A 38 -2.14 -5.90 0.80
N LEU A 39 -1.63 -7.10 0.58
CA LEU A 39 -0.67 -7.39 -0.49
C LEU A 39 -1.30 -7.13 -1.87
N LEU A 40 -2.51 -7.62 -2.10
CA LEU A 40 -3.23 -7.44 -3.35
C LEU A 40 -3.59 -5.97 -3.63
N ALA A 41 -3.75 -5.16 -2.59
CA ALA A 41 -4.02 -3.73 -2.72
C ALA A 41 -2.78 -2.91 -3.11
N TYR A 42 -1.55 -3.42 -2.94
CA TYR A 42 -0.32 -2.67 -3.20
C TYR A 42 -0.20 -2.11 -4.62
N PRO A 43 -0.44 -2.86 -5.70
CA PRO A 43 -0.40 -2.30 -7.05
C PRO A 43 -1.43 -1.20 -7.27
N VAL A 44 -2.62 -1.37 -6.72
CA VAL A 44 -3.71 -0.38 -6.80
C VAL A 44 -3.33 0.89 -6.03
N ALA A 45 -2.81 0.75 -4.82
CA ALA A 45 -2.33 1.88 -4.01
C ALA A 45 -1.22 2.65 -4.71
N ALA A 46 -0.26 1.96 -5.31
CA ALA A 46 0.83 2.58 -6.06
C ALA A 46 0.31 3.34 -7.30
N ALA A 47 -0.64 2.77 -8.03
CA ALA A 47 -1.26 3.42 -9.17
C ALA A 47 -2.01 4.69 -8.77
N LEU A 48 -2.85 4.62 -7.73
CA LEU A 48 -3.59 5.76 -7.21
C LEU A 48 -2.67 6.88 -6.72
N THR A 49 -1.67 6.53 -5.92
CA THR A 49 -0.64 7.48 -5.46
C THR A 49 0.05 8.15 -6.63
N GLY A 50 0.50 7.37 -7.61
CA GLY A 50 1.18 7.88 -8.80
C GLY A 50 0.31 8.82 -9.63
N LEU A 51 -0.96 8.47 -9.84
CA LEU A 51 -1.91 9.31 -10.61
C LEU A 51 -2.17 10.66 -9.96
N VAL A 52 -2.27 10.70 -8.64
CA VAL A 52 -2.51 11.95 -7.90
C VAL A 52 -1.25 12.81 -7.87
N THR A 53 -0.10 12.21 -7.57
CA THR A 53 1.17 12.95 -7.46
C THR A 53 1.71 13.42 -8.80
N ALA A 54 1.47 12.70 -9.89
CA ALA A 54 1.91 13.07 -11.24
C ALA A 54 1.27 14.37 -11.75
N ARG A 55 0.14 14.77 -11.20
CA ARG A 55 -0.62 15.96 -11.65
C ARG A 55 -0.09 17.28 -11.09
N GLY A 56 0.96 17.29 -10.28
CA GLY A 56 1.59 18.52 -9.78
C GLY A 56 2.30 18.34 -8.43
N THR A 57 2.99 19.39 -8.00
CA THR A 57 3.91 19.41 -6.85
C THR A 57 3.35 20.06 -5.57
N GLY A 58 2.07 20.43 -5.57
CA GLY A 58 1.43 21.06 -4.41
C GLY A 58 1.31 20.13 -3.19
N TRP A 59 1.28 20.72 -1.97
CA TRP A 59 1.14 19.97 -0.72
C TRP A 59 -0.06 19.03 -0.69
N LEU A 60 -1.22 19.50 -1.20
CA LEU A 60 -2.44 18.69 -1.25
C LEU A 60 -2.26 17.40 -2.05
N ARG A 61 -1.48 17.45 -3.12
CA ARG A 61 -1.22 16.27 -3.95
C ARG A 61 -0.12 15.38 -3.37
N ALA A 62 0.89 15.99 -2.76
CA ALA A 62 1.95 15.28 -2.08
C ALA A 62 1.46 14.47 -0.87
N LEU A 63 0.47 14.99 -0.15
CA LEU A 63 -0.20 14.28 0.96
C LEU A 63 -1.33 13.38 0.47
N GLY A 64 -2.15 13.89 -0.48
CA GLY A 64 -3.33 13.20 -0.97
C GLY A 64 -3.02 11.91 -1.71
N GLY A 65 -1.94 11.86 -2.48
CA GLY A 65 -1.51 10.66 -3.17
C GLY A 65 -1.20 9.50 -2.22
N PRO A 66 -0.23 9.64 -1.32
CA PRO A 66 0.09 8.61 -0.32
C PRO A 66 -1.10 8.28 0.60
N ALA A 67 -1.88 9.28 1.03
CA ALA A 67 -3.06 9.05 1.85
C ALA A 67 -4.10 8.16 1.14
N LEU A 68 -4.35 8.43 -0.15
CA LEU A 68 -5.25 7.61 -0.96
C LEU A 68 -4.70 6.19 -1.14
N GLY A 69 -3.39 6.04 -1.30
CA GLY A 69 -2.73 4.74 -1.34
C GLY A 69 -2.94 3.95 -0.03
N VAL A 70 -2.76 4.59 1.11
CA VAL A 70 -3.00 3.99 2.43
C VAL A 70 -4.46 3.56 2.59
N VAL A 71 -5.42 4.40 2.20
CA VAL A 71 -6.84 4.06 2.23
C VAL A 71 -7.13 2.83 1.36
N ALA A 72 -6.56 2.75 0.17
CA ALA A 72 -6.72 1.59 -0.71
C ALA A 72 -6.17 0.30 -0.08
N ILE A 73 -5.01 0.36 0.58
CA ILE A 73 -4.42 -0.77 1.30
C ILE A 73 -5.31 -1.23 2.45
N TYR A 74 -5.81 -0.31 3.26
CA TYR A 74 -6.74 -0.64 4.35
C TYR A 74 -8.06 -1.21 3.84
N ALA A 75 -8.61 -0.64 2.77
CA ALA A 75 -9.84 -1.15 2.16
C ALA A 75 -9.67 -2.61 1.68
N GLY A 76 -8.57 -2.91 1.00
CA GLY A 76 -8.25 -4.27 0.55
C GLY A 76 -8.03 -5.25 1.70
N GLY A 77 -7.26 -4.85 2.70
CA GLY A 77 -6.97 -5.66 3.88
C GLY A 77 -8.22 -5.90 4.74
N ALA A 78 -8.98 -4.86 5.01
CA ALA A 78 -10.23 -4.96 5.78
C ALA A 78 -11.28 -5.79 5.06
N ALA A 79 -11.41 -5.66 3.75
CA ALA A 79 -12.32 -6.47 2.96
C ALA A 79 -11.99 -7.97 3.06
N GLN A 80 -10.73 -8.34 2.97
CA GLN A 80 -10.32 -9.74 3.12
C GLN A 80 -10.51 -10.24 4.55
N LEU A 81 -10.17 -9.45 5.57
CA LEU A 81 -10.42 -9.80 6.96
C LEU A 81 -11.92 -9.94 7.26
N LEU A 82 -12.76 -9.10 6.67
CA LEU A 82 -14.20 -9.22 6.77
C LEU A 82 -14.70 -10.55 6.21
N VAL A 83 -14.20 -10.97 5.05
CA VAL A 83 -14.54 -12.28 4.45
C VAL A 83 -14.07 -13.44 5.33
N LEU A 84 -12.86 -13.34 5.90
CA LEU A 84 -12.28 -14.42 6.72
C LEU A 84 -12.88 -14.51 8.12
N THR A 85 -13.20 -13.36 8.75
CA THR A 85 -13.72 -13.32 10.14
C THR A 85 -15.23 -13.23 10.22
N GLY A 86 -15.89 -12.78 9.16
CA GLY A 86 -17.35 -12.54 9.14
C GLY A 86 -17.80 -11.34 9.98
N SER A 87 -16.86 -10.51 10.52
CA SER A 87 -17.15 -9.38 11.40
C SER A 87 -16.41 -8.13 10.95
N ALA A 88 -17.15 -7.06 10.64
CA ALA A 88 -16.57 -5.77 10.29
C ALA A 88 -15.78 -5.16 11.47
N GLN A 89 -16.26 -5.34 12.70
CA GLN A 89 -15.59 -4.85 13.90
C GLN A 89 -14.24 -5.54 14.11
N ALA A 90 -14.16 -6.86 13.96
CA ALA A 90 -12.91 -7.61 14.05
C ALA A 90 -11.95 -7.23 12.93
N ALA A 91 -12.45 -7.05 11.70
CA ALA A 91 -11.65 -6.62 10.56
C ALA A 91 -10.99 -5.25 10.79
N LEU A 92 -11.73 -4.29 11.34
CA LEU A 92 -11.20 -2.95 11.67
C LEU A 92 -10.24 -3.01 12.86
N ALA A 93 -10.58 -3.72 13.92
CA ALA A 93 -9.75 -3.83 15.12
C ALA A 93 -8.40 -4.50 14.86
N LEU A 94 -8.37 -5.54 14.03
CA LEU A 94 -7.16 -6.28 13.71
C LEU A 94 -6.38 -5.68 12.52
N GLY A 95 -7.10 -5.09 11.56
CA GLY A 95 -6.53 -4.70 10.29
C GLY A 95 -6.17 -3.22 10.15
N ALA A 96 -6.78 -2.33 10.91
CA ALA A 96 -6.58 -0.89 10.75
C ALA A 96 -6.06 -0.20 12.01
N LEU A 97 -6.73 -0.36 13.13
CA LEU A 97 -6.45 0.42 14.35
C LEU A 97 -4.99 0.35 14.84
N PRO A 98 -4.29 -0.80 14.84
CA PRO A 98 -2.91 -0.87 15.32
C PRO A 98 -1.91 -0.11 14.45
N PHE A 99 -2.25 0.14 13.20
CA PHE A 99 -1.33 0.65 12.18
C PHE A 99 -1.54 2.12 11.83
N VAL A 100 -2.68 2.70 12.20
CA VAL A 100 -3.08 4.07 11.79
C VAL A 100 -2.03 5.11 12.17
N ALA A 101 -1.52 5.09 13.38
CA ALA A 101 -0.53 6.08 13.85
C ALA A 101 0.79 5.99 13.05
N GLY A 102 1.29 4.77 12.81
CA GLY A 102 2.49 4.55 12.00
C GLY A 102 2.30 4.96 10.54
N ASP A 103 1.13 4.71 9.98
CA ASP A 103 0.85 5.03 8.59
C ASP A 103 0.61 6.52 8.35
N LEU A 104 0.06 7.25 9.33
CA LEU A 104 0.02 8.71 9.30
C LEU A 104 1.43 9.30 9.27
N LEU A 105 2.34 8.79 10.09
CA LEU A 105 3.74 9.19 10.08
C LEU A 105 4.41 8.88 8.73
N LYS A 106 4.23 7.68 8.20
CA LYS A 106 4.76 7.28 6.89
C LYS A 106 4.23 8.15 5.75
N THR A 107 2.95 8.49 5.77
CA THR A 107 2.33 9.37 4.78
C THR A 107 2.96 10.76 4.82
N GLY A 108 3.19 11.32 6.01
CA GLY A 108 3.87 12.61 6.19
C GLY A 108 5.30 12.59 5.68
N VAL A 109 6.07 11.57 6.02
CA VAL A 109 7.45 11.39 5.53
C VAL A 109 7.49 11.23 4.01
N ALA A 110 6.60 10.41 3.45
CA ALA A 110 6.51 10.22 2.00
C ALA A 110 6.20 11.53 1.27
N ALA A 111 5.31 12.35 1.81
CA ALA A 111 4.99 13.66 1.24
C ALA A 111 6.18 14.62 1.26
N LEU A 112 6.96 14.63 2.35
CA LEU A 112 8.19 15.44 2.46
C LEU A 112 9.23 14.99 1.43
N VAL A 113 9.45 13.69 1.30
CA VAL A 113 10.39 13.11 0.34
C VAL A 113 9.97 13.45 -1.09
N LEU A 114 8.70 13.24 -1.43
CA LEU A 114 8.17 13.56 -2.75
C LEU A 114 8.39 15.03 -3.12
N ARG A 115 8.16 15.96 -2.20
CA ARG A 115 8.38 17.39 -2.44
C ARG A 115 9.84 17.73 -2.66
N ARG A 116 10.74 17.18 -1.86
CA ARG A 116 12.17 17.41 -2.01
C ARG A 116 12.71 16.92 -3.36
N PHE A 117 12.35 15.69 -3.72
CA PHE A 117 12.84 15.09 -4.95
C PHE A 117 12.12 15.60 -6.20
N ALA A 118 10.86 15.99 -6.13
CA ALA A 118 10.16 16.62 -7.26
C ALA A 118 10.83 17.94 -7.67
N ALA A 119 11.27 18.75 -6.68
CA ALA A 119 12.01 19.98 -6.95
C ALA A 119 13.37 19.69 -7.63
N SER A 120 14.07 18.64 -7.20
CA SER A 120 15.36 18.24 -7.79
C SER A 120 15.20 17.68 -9.20
N CYS A 121 14.16 16.88 -9.47
CA CYS A 121 13.89 16.35 -10.81
C CYS A 121 13.42 17.44 -11.78
N ALA A 122 12.71 18.46 -11.33
CA ALA A 122 12.33 19.60 -12.16
C ALA A 122 13.54 20.45 -12.59
N ALA A 123 14.58 20.52 -11.76
CA ALA A 123 15.82 21.22 -12.06
C ALA A 123 16.73 20.48 -13.07
N LEU A 124 16.47 19.20 -13.34
CA LEU A 124 17.22 18.36 -14.27
C LEU A 124 16.56 18.21 -15.66
N ARG A 125 15.44 18.86 -15.88
CA ARG A 125 14.73 18.95 -17.17
C ARG A 125 14.90 20.33 -17.77
#